data_6e73a566140d7407c8660e15bfcf1b2f
#
_entry.id   6e73a566140d7407c8660e15bfcf1b2f
#
_cell.length_a   1.000
_cell.length_b   1.000
_cell.length_c   1.000
_cell.angle_alpha   90.00
_cell.angle_beta   90.00
_cell.angle_gamma   90.00
#
_symmetry.space_group_name_H-M   'P 1'
#
loop_
_entity.id
_entity.type
_entity.pdbx_description
1 polymer ?
#
loop_
_entity_poly.entity_id
_entity_poly.type
_entity_poly.pdbx_seq_one_letter_code
_entity_poly.pdbx_strand_id
1 'polypeptide(L)'
;MFKVKKIVAVRHYSIVCEMNTGILKKLEILPLIEQHSNFKGFEQLKDKTIFESAAIGEMGEIFWENIISTSNNKKWNYDISPEFIFYNGITVPK
;
A
#
# COMPACT_ATOMS: atom_id res chain seq x y z
N MET A 1 15.20 -11.49 1.74
CA MET A 1 14.41 -10.40 1.11
C MET A 1 12.95 -10.52 1.53
N PHE A 2 12.36 -9.39 1.94
CA PHE A 2 10.95 -9.39 2.32
C PHE A 2 10.05 -9.31 1.09
N LYS A 3 8.93 -10.02 1.15
CA LYS A 3 7.88 -9.94 0.14
C LYS A 3 6.54 -10.10 0.82
N VAL A 4 5.54 -9.39 0.33
CA VAL A 4 4.17 -9.62 0.76
C VAL A 4 3.67 -10.87 0.05
N LYS A 5 3.24 -11.85 0.82
CA LYS A 5 2.74 -13.10 0.28
C LYS A 5 1.23 -13.00 -0.01
N LYS A 6 0.50 -12.30 0.86
CA LYS A 6 -0.96 -12.26 0.78
C LYS A 6 -1.48 -11.01 1.48
N ILE A 7 -2.49 -10.38 0.88
CA ILE A 7 -3.25 -9.34 1.55
C ILE A 7 -4.39 -10.03 2.30
N VAL A 8 -4.35 -9.94 3.62
CA VAL A 8 -5.29 -10.65 4.49
C VAL A 8 -6.57 -9.85 4.67
N ALA A 9 -6.44 -8.54 4.85
CA ALA A 9 -7.58 -7.66 5.05
C ALA A 9 -7.24 -6.27 4.59
N VAL A 10 -8.24 -5.60 4.02
CA VAL A 10 -8.15 -4.19 3.64
C VAL A 10 -9.29 -3.48 4.31
N ARG A 11 -8.97 -2.50 5.13
CA ARG A 11 -9.95 -1.63 5.76
C ARG A 11 -9.48 -0.20 5.56
N HIS A 12 -10.36 0.65 5.26
CA HIS A 12 -10.10 2.06 5.01
C HIS A 12 -9.71 2.74 6.34
N TYR A 13 -8.44 3.00 6.56
CA TYR A 13 -7.27 3.14 5.68
C TYR A 13 -6.11 2.22 6.09
N SER A 14 -6.34 0.99 6.41
CA SER A 14 -5.27 0.10 6.84
C SER A 14 -5.26 -1.18 6.02
N ILE A 15 -4.09 -1.79 5.93
CA ILE A 15 -3.90 -3.06 5.24
C ILE A 15 -3.22 -4.02 6.19
N VAL A 16 -3.77 -5.22 6.30
CA VAL A 16 -3.12 -6.33 7.00
C VAL A 16 -2.63 -7.31 5.96
N CYS A 17 -1.36 -7.63 6.00
CA CYS A 17 -0.78 -8.56 5.04
C CYS A 17 0.09 -9.59 5.74
N GLU A 18 0.21 -10.76 5.09
CA GLU A 18 1.12 -11.80 5.51
C GLU A 18 2.40 -11.68 4.70
N MET A 19 3.53 -11.61 5.39
CA MET A 19 4.84 -11.55 4.75
C MET A 19 5.33 -12.95 4.42
N ASN A 20 6.32 -13.04 3.56
CA ASN A 20 6.91 -14.32 3.20
C ASN A 20 7.57 -15.04 4.40
N THR A 21 7.81 -14.32 5.48
CA THR A 21 8.30 -14.90 6.74
C THR A 21 7.20 -15.55 7.58
N GLY A 22 5.95 -15.37 7.19
CA GLY A 22 4.79 -15.85 7.95
C GLY A 22 4.26 -14.85 8.96
N ILE A 23 4.94 -13.72 9.15
CA ILE A 23 4.52 -12.68 10.09
C ILE A 23 3.41 -11.84 9.46
N LEU A 24 2.38 -11.52 10.25
CA LEU A 24 1.33 -10.60 9.82
C LEU A 24 1.70 -9.16 10.21
N LYS A 25 1.55 -8.25 9.28
CA LYS A 25 1.81 -6.83 9.50
C LYS A 25 0.59 -6.01 9.16
N LYS A 26 0.28 -5.04 10.01
CA LYS A 26 -0.77 -4.06 9.76
C LYS A 26 -0.12 -2.72 9.50
N LEU A 27 -0.42 -2.11 8.37
CA LEU A 27 0.12 -0.82 7.99
C LEU A 27 -1.01 0.20 7.86
N GLU A 28 -0.87 1.33 8.55
CA GLU A 28 -1.79 2.45 8.42
C GLU A 28 -1.36 3.28 7.21
N ILE A 29 -2.29 3.50 6.28
CA ILE A 29 -2.01 4.19 5.03
C ILE A 29 -2.34 5.67 5.12
N LEU A 30 -3.29 6.06 5.98
CA LEU A 30 -3.70 7.47 6.06
C LEU A 30 -2.53 8.42 6.32
N PRO A 31 -1.60 8.13 7.24
CA PRO A 31 -0.45 9.02 7.42
C PRO A 31 0.39 9.18 6.16
N LEU A 32 0.50 8.12 5.34
CA LEU A 32 1.22 8.19 4.07
C LEU A 32 0.48 9.10 3.07
N ILE A 33 -0.84 8.99 3.02
CA ILE A 33 -1.66 9.84 2.15
C ILE A 33 -1.46 11.31 2.51
N GLU A 34 -1.49 11.62 3.80
CA GLU A 34 -1.31 12.98 4.26
C GLU A 34 0.11 13.49 4.03
N GLN A 35 1.10 12.63 4.24
CA GLN A 35 2.50 12.97 4.04
C GLN A 35 2.83 13.26 2.58
N HIS A 36 2.14 12.58 1.65
CA HIS A 36 2.37 12.72 0.22
C HIS A 36 1.26 13.51 -0.48
N SER A 37 0.59 14.39 0.24
CA SER A 37 -0.54 15.16 -0.27
C SER A 37 -0.18 16.07 -1.45
N ASN A 38 1.13 16.34 -1.64
CA ASN A 38 1.60 17.13 -2.77
C ASN A 38 1.66 16.32 -4.09
N PHE A 39 1.52 15.01 -4.03
CA PHE A 39 1.46 14.20 -5.25
C PHE A 39 0.06 14.26 -5.82
N LYS A 40 -0.02 14.72 -7.08
CA LYS A 40 -1.30 14.84 -7.75
C LYS A 40 -1.94 13.47 -7.95
N GLY A 41 -3.19 13.32 -7.52
CA GLY A 41 -3.94 12.09 -7.67
C GLY A 41 -3.85 11.17 -6.46
N PHE A 42 -2.94 11.42 -5.52
CA PHE A 42 -2.76 10.57 -4.36
C PHE A 42 -3.99 10.54 -3.46
N GLU A 43 -4.75 11.63 -3.43
CA GLU A 43 -5.98 11.73 -2.65
C GLU A 43 -7.06 10.74 -3.08
N GLN A 44 -6.92 10.13 -4.26
CA GLN A 44 -7.85 9.10 -4.70
C GLN A 44 -7.87 7.90 -3.76
N LEU A 45 -6.79 7.68 -3.00
CA LEU A 45 -6.75 6.60 -2.02
C LEU A 45 -7.73 6.80 -0.86
N LYS A 46 -8.29 7.99 -0.72
CA LYS A 46 -9.37 8.22 0.24
C LYS A 46 -10.70 7.65 -0.21
N ASP A 47 -10.83 7.31 -1.50
CA ASP A 47 -11.99 6.61 -2.01
C ASP A 47 -11.89 5.14 -1.64
N LYS A 48 -12.92 4.61 -0.98
CA LYS A 48 -12.90 3.25 -0.47
C LYS A 48 -12.70 2.22 -1.58
N THR A 49 -13.38 2.37 -2.71
CA THR A 49 -13.28 1.43 -3.82
C THR A 49 -11.87 1.41 -4.39
N ILE A 50 -11.27 2.57 -4.57
CA ILE A 50 -9.90 2.66 -5.08
C ILE A 50 -8.92 2.08 -4.07
N PHE A 51 -9.09 2.40 -2.80
CA PHE A 51 -8.21 1.88 -1.74
C PHE A 51 -8.25 0.35 -1.70
N GLU A 52 -9.42 -0.23 -1.86
CA GLU A 52 -9.60 -1.69 -1.81
C GLU A 52 -9.07 -2.40 -3.05
N SER A 53 -8.66 -1.67 -4.07
CA SER A 53 -8.07 -2.26 -5.28
C SER A 53 -6.58 -2.59 -5.13
N ALA A 54 -6.01 -2.41 -3.96
CA ALA A 54 -4.61 -2.74 -3.70
C ALA A 54 -4.28 -4.16 -4.13
N ALA A 55 -3.11 -4.33 -4.73
CA ALA A 55 -2.67 -5.63 -5.25
C ALA A 55 -1.21 -5.87 -4.88
N ILE A 56 -0.76 -7.10 -5.07
CA ILE A 56 0.63 -7.48 -4.84
C ILE A 56 1.34 -7.55 -6.18
N GLY A 57 2.46 -6.85 -6.28
CA GLY A 57 3.26 -6.84 -7.50
C GLY A 57 4.33 -7.93 -7.54
N GLU A 58 5.08 -7.96 -8.62
CA GLU A 58 6.09 -9.00 -8.88
C GLU A 58 7.21 -9.02 -7.84
N MET A 59 7.53 -7.87 -7.28
CA MET A 59 8.58 -7.76 -6.27
C MET A 59 8.07 -7.96 -4.84
N GLY A 60 6.81 -8.35 -4.69
CA GLY A 60 6.19 -8.50 -3.39
C GLY A 60 5.73 -7.18 -2.78
N GLU A 61 5.71 -6.12 -3.56
CA GLU A 61 5.23 -4.82 -3.10
C GLU A 61 3.70 -4.75 -3.15
N ILE A 62 3.12 -3.84 -2.38
CA ILE A 62 1.70 -3.51 -2.51
C ILE A 62 1.58 -2.28 -3.40
N PHE A 63 0.68 -2.30 -4.37
CA PHE A 63 0.54 -1.17 -5.28
C PHE A 63 -0.92 -0.88 -5.64
N TRP A 64 -1.14 0.36 -6.07
CA TRP A 64 -2.40 0.82 -6.64
C TRP A 64 -2.10 1.35 -8.03
N GLU A 65 -2.87 0.91 -9.01
CA GLU A 65 -2.64 1.29 -10.41
C GLU A 65 -3.09 2.72 -10.70
N ASN A 66 -2.29 3.41 -11.50
CA ASN A 66 -2.66 4.69 -12.12
C ASN A 66 -3.12 5.75 -11.12
N ILE A 67 -2.48 5.82 -9.97
CA ILE A 67 -2.88 6.76 -8.91
C ILE A 67 -2.19 8.10 -9.07
N ILE A 68 -0.90 8.11 -9.41
CA ILE A 68 -0.12 9.35 -9.47
C ILE A 68 -0.17 9.93 -10.88
N SER A 69 -0.52 11.22 -10.98
CA SER A 69 -0.52 11.93 -12.24
C SER A 69 0.70 12.83 -12.34
N THR A 70 1.34 12.84 -13.49
CA THR A 70 2.46 13.73 -13.77
C THR A 70 2.00 14.94 -14.58
N SER A 71 2.88 15.94 -14.72
CA SER A 71 2.57 17.17 -15.42
C SER A 71 2.23 16.98 -16.90
N ASN A 72 2.67 15.86 -17.50
CA ASN A 72 2.38 15.54 -18.91
C ASN A 72 1.25 14.52 -19.04
N ASN A 73 0.39 14.41 -18.03
CA ASN A 73 -0.79 13.53 -18.00
C ASN A 73 -0.48 12.04 -18.03
N LYS A 74 0.75 11.66 -17.71
CA LYS A 74 1.07 10.24 -17.53
C LYS A 74 0.60 9.78 -16.17
N LYS A 75 0.18 8.52 -16.11
CA LYS A 75 -0.25 7.90 -14.86
C LYS A 75 0.81 6.91 -14.40
N TRP A 76 1.04 6.89 -13.10
CA TRP A 76 2.00 5.99 -12.47
C TRP A 76 1.34 5.23 -11.33
N ASN A 77 1.81 4.02 -11.12
CA ASN A 77 1.38 3.26 -9.95
C ASN A 77 2.00 3.85 -8.70
N TYR A 78 1.25 3.81 -7.59
CA TYR A 78 1.84 4.06 -6.29
C TYR A 78 2.11 2.72 -5.63
N ASP A 79 3.34 2.50 -5.18
CA ASP A 79 3.70 1.25 -4.54
C ASP A 79 4.35 1.48 -3.18
N ILE A 80 4.25 0.46 -2.33
CA ILE A 80 4.88 0.45 -1.01
C ILE A 80 5.74 -0.79 -0.97
N SER A 81 7.04 -0.60 -0.72
CA SER A 81 7.98 -1.72 -0.71
C SER A 81 7.68 -2.68 0.45
N PRO A 82 7.97 -3.98 0.28
CA PRO A 82 7.78 -4.92 1.37
C PRO A 82 8.66 -4.61 2.58
N GLU A 83 9.85 -4.04 2.37
CA GLU A 83 10.71 -3.62 3.47
C GLU A 83 10.07 -2.52 4.30
N PHE A 84 9.45 -1.53 3.63
CA PHE A 84 8.74 -0.47 4.34
C PHE A 84 7.61 -1.05 5.20
N ILE A 85 6.85 -1.99 4.63
CA ILE A 85 5.74 -2.62 5.34
C ILE A 85 6.27 -3.37 6.56
N PHE A 86 7.35 -4.12 6.41
CA PHE A 86 7.89 -4.92 7.49
C PHE A 86 8.41 -4.04 8.65
N TYR A 87 9.12 -2.97 8.34
CA TYR A 87 9.76 -2.14 9.36
C TYR A 87 8.82 -1.11 9.96
N ASN A 88 7.78 -0.67 9.23
CA ASN A 88 6.88 0.37 9.70
C ASN A 88 5.51 -0.17 10.12
N GLY A 89 5.14 -1.36 9.68
CA GLY A 89 3.90 -1.98 10.07
C GLY A 89 3.97 -2.54 11.50
N ILE A 90 2.82 -2.70 12.10
CA ILE A 90 2.69 -3.28 13.44
C ILE A 90 2.49 -4.78 13.29
N THR A 91 3.25 -5.58 14.04
CA THR A 91 3.07 -7.03 14.04
C THR A 91 1.74 -7.37 14.68
N VAL A 92 0.95 -8.18 13.98
CA VAL A 92 -0.38 -8.58 14.42
C VAL A 92 -0.31 -10.06 14.82
N PRO A 93 -0.87 -10.44 15.96
CA PRO A 93 -0.93 -11.85 16.36
C PRO A 93 -1.75 -12.66 15.36
N LYS A 94 -1.29 -13.87 15.11
CA LYS A 94 -2.04 -14.81 14.27
C LYS A 94 -3.24 -15.39 15.02
#